data_893953853dcdb21ffba6bfe99fe7dae0
#
_entry.id   893953853dcdb21ffba6bfe99fe7dae0
#
_cell.length_a   1.000
_cell.length_b   1.000
_cell.length_c   1.000
_cell.angle_alpha   90.00
_cell.angle_beta   90.00
_cell.angle_gamma   90.00
#
_symmetry.space_group_name_H-M   'P 1'
#
loop_
_entity.id
_entity.type
_entity.pdbx_description
1 polymer ?
#
loop_
_entity_poly.entity_id
_entity_poly.type
_entity_poly.pdbx_seq_one_letter_code
_entity_poly.pdbx_strand_id
1 'polypeptide(L)'
;MNLFLAAGVEPAKDVLSILSTILFDTTSPWQIALRVLYIAGIWKLLEKSGVKGWLAMIPWVREYQLGLCANREQEARIYCITDFGITLFNVLAALSGMSVGSNSIATAALGVLLIGVALIQLIYAARIYAGLCEIYGRSKLWVLLWIATPIPALLWGFKKEYQPSWKVEDLKAEMARLATQGRVVPKGDGLSVNLEERSVYEFFQKRVLLRDIHMNIPQGHMVLLLGGSGAGKTTFVNAINGYEKADATILINGSNMYTEYDKMKYDVGFVPQTDMMRGKDTVLDTLMDASKLRLPKEVSAEQRRARVDEVMEIFGLTPVQDSLVEKLSGGQRKRLSISMEFISNPSLFILDEPDSGLDGVMARELFVQLRRIADSGKIVIAITHTPDRVIDLFDDVIILAKDSARTGRLAWYGSVEGAREFFGKQRMEEIVKAVNRKEEGGEGLADEYVMRYAEVHYA
;
A
#
# COMPACT_ATOMS: atom_id res chain seq x y z
N MET A 1 -31.39 -5.17 -2.31
CA MET A 1 -32.78 -5.57 -1.98
C MET A 1 -33.49 -4.55 -1.09
N ASN A 2 -32.93 -3.36 -0.91
CA ASN A 2 -33.50 -2.25 -0.10
C ASN A 2 -34.20 -1.14 -0.92
N LEU A 3 -34.39 -1.35 -2.21
CA LEU A 3 -34.88 -0.31 -3.13
C LEU A 3 -36.43 -0.17 -3.17
N PHE A 4 -37.18 -1.07 -2.52
CA PHE A 4 -38.62 -1.09 -2.66
C PHE A 4 -39.41 -0.48 -1.49
N LEU A 5 -38.79 0.07 -0.46
CA LEU A 5 -39.43 0.54 0.75
C LEU A 5 -39.54 2.06 0.93
N ALA A 6 -39.13 2.87 -0.04
CA ALA A 6 -39.30 4.33 0.03
C ALA A 6 -40.76 4.83 -0.16
N ALA A 7 -41.72 3.96 -0.34
CA ALA A 7 -43.11 4.33 -0.59
C ALA A 7 -44.03 3.87 0.54
N GLY A 8 -43.87 4.37 1.78
CA GLY A 8 -44.87 4.09 2.81
C GLY A 8 -44.42 4.06 4.26
N VAL A 9 -43.31 4.72 4.60
CA VAL A 9 -42.91 4.81 6.02
C VAL A 9 -43.59 6.01 6.67
N GLU A 10 -44.48 5.76 7.62
CA GLU A 10 -44.89 6.79 8.58
C GLU A 10 -43.67 7.33 9.32
N PRO A 11 -43.62 8.63 9.65
CA PRO A 11 -42.47 9.21 10.35
C PRO A 11 -42.24 8.44 11.65
N ALA A 12 -41.05 7.84 11.73
CA ALA A 12 -40.66 7.03 12.88
C ALA A 12 -40.67 7.92 14.15
N LYS A 13 -41.49 7.59 15.11
CA LYS A 13 -41.66 8.37 16.34
C LYS A 13 -40.55 8.15 17.37
N ASP A 14 -39.70 7.10 17.21
CA ASP A 14 -38.70 6.72 18.19
C ASP A 14 -37.38 6.31 17.53
N VAL A 15 -36.23 6.66 18.17
CA VAL A 15 -34.87 6.22 17.78
C VAL A 15 -34.77 4.70 17.68
N LEU A 16 -35.55 3.97 18.51
CA LEU A 16 -35.60 2.51 18.49
C LEU A 16 -36.24 1.97 17.19
N SER A 17 -37.24 2.64 16.62
CA SER A 17 -37.84 2.23 15.35
C SER A 17 -36.92 2.49 14.16
N ILE A 18 -36.16 3.58 14.22
CA ILE A 18 -35.12 3.88 13.23
C ILE A 18 -33.99 2.82 13.31
N LEU A 19 -33.50 2.52 14.51
CA LEU A 19 -32.53 1.47 14.74
C LEU A 19 -33.03 0.09 14.30
N SER A 20 -34.28 -0.23 14.55
CA SER A 20 -34.88 -1.49 14.09
C SER A 20 -34.98 -1.56 12.56
N THR A 21 -35.28 -0.46 11.89
CA THR A 21 -35.30 -0.38 10.43
C THR A 21 -33.87 -0.53 9.84
N ILE A 22 -32.87 0.09 10.46
CA ILE A 22 -31.46 -0.05 10.05
C ILE A 22 -30.95 -1.48 10.25
N LEU A 23 -31.26 -2.09 11.39
CA LEU A 23 -30.78 -3.42 11.77
C LEU A 23 -31.62 -4.55 11.16
N PHE A 24 -32.92 -4.34 10.97
CA PHE A 24 -33.86 -5.40 10.65
C PHE A 24 -34.76 -5.09 9.45
N ASP A 25 -34.56 -4.06 8.68
CA ASP A 25 -35.31 -3.67 7.44
C ASP A 25 -36.29 -4.72 6.85
N THR A 26 -37.12 -5.32 7.73
CA THR A 26 -37.95 -6.46 7.39
C THR A 26 -39.24 -6.45 8.24
N THR A 27 -40.34 -6.47 7.54
CA THR A 27 -41.70 -6.49 8.15
C THR A 27 -42.23 -7.91 8.39
N SER A 28 -41.51 -8.95 7.90
CA SER A 28 -42.03 -10.33 8.00
C SER A 28 -41.09 -11.26 8.77
N PRO A 29 -41.62 -12.13 9.65
CA PRO A 29 -40.83 -13.05 10.49
C PRO A 29 -39.91 -13.99 9.71
N TRP A 30 -40.30 -14.40 8.51
CA TRP A 30 -39.49 -15.30 7.69
C TRP A 30 -38.24 -14.62 7.13
N GLN A 31 -38.28 -13.33 6.84
CA GLN A 31 -37.13 -12.55 6.39
C GLN A 31 -36.10 -12.38 7.53
N ILE A 32 -36.58 -12.16 8.74
CA ILE A 32 -35.75 -12.12 9.95
C ILE A 32 -35.04 -13.47 10.12
N ALA A 33 -35.78 -14.57 9.99
CA ALA A 33 -35.22 -15.92 10.09
C ALA A 33 -34.10 -16.15 9.04
N LEU A 34 -34.35 -15.77 7.77
CA LEU A 34 -33.35 -15.89 6.71
C LEU A 34 -32.09 -15.05 7.00
N ARG A 35 -32.27 -13.85 7.56
CA ARG A 35 -31.13 -12.98 7.92
C ARG A 35 -30.29 -13.55 9.06
N VAL A 36 -30.96 -14.08 10.08
CA VAL A 36 -30.27 -14.80 11.19
C VAL A 36 -29.49 -15.99 10.67
N LEU A 37 -30.10 -16.79 9.78
CA LEU A 37 -29.43 -17.92 9.15
C LEU A 37 -28.22 -17.48 8.31
N TYR A 38 -28.34 -16.40 7.54
CA TYR A 38 -27.24 -15.82 6.78
C TYR A 38 -26.08 -15.40 7.70
N ILE A 39 -26.39 -14.64 8.77
CA ILE A 39 -25.39 -14.21 9.75
C ILE A 39 -24.68 -15.41 10.39
N ALA A 40 -25.43 -16.45 10.77
CA ALA A 40 -24.87 -17.66 11.35
C ALA A 40 -23.94 -18.40 10.37
N GLY A 41 -24.32 -18.46 9.09
CA GLY A 41 -23.48 -19.03 8.02
C GLY A 41 -22.18 -18.24 7.83
N ILE A 42 -22.27 -16.90 7.75
CA ILE A 42 -21.09 -16.03 7.64
C ILE A 42 -20.21 -16.13 8.88
N TRP A 43 -20.80 -16.16 10.09
CA TRP A 43 -20.03 -16.37 11.33
C TRP A 43 -19.10 -17.57 11.22
N LYS A 44 -19.66 -18.73 10.83
CA LYS A 44 -18.88 -19.97 10.68
C LYS A 44 -17.88 -19.90 9.52
N LEU A 45 -18.20 -19.21 8.45
CA LEU A 45 -17.31 -19.00 7.33
C LEU A 45 -16.11 -18.13 7.74
N LEU A 46 -16.32 -17.04 8.48
CA LEU A 46 -15.27 -16.19 9.02
C LEU A 46 -14.35 -16.98 9.96
N GLU A 47 -14.92 -17.80 10.88
CA GLU A 47 -14.12 -18.67 11.76
C GLU A 47 -13.23 -19.64 10.97
N LYS A 48 -13.74 -20.24 9.90
CA LYS A 48 -12.97 -21.13 9.02
C LYS A 48 -11.81 -20.42 8.33
N SER A 49 -12.00 -19.14 8.01
CA SER A 49 -10.99 -18.29 7.36
C SER A 49 -10.01 -17.64 8.36
N GLY A 50 -10.11 -17.99 9.66
CA GLY A 50 -9.24 -17.43 10.71
C GLY A 50 -9.62 -16.02 11.16
N VAL A 51 -10.88 -15.61 10.97
CA VAL A 51 -11.40 -14.31 11.40
C VAL A 51 -12.41 -14.51 12.52
N LYS A 52 -12.47 -13.58 13.49
CA LYS A 52 -13.40 -13.66 14.62
C LYS A 52 -14.85 -13.66 14.12
N GLY A 53 -15.58 -14.76 14.35
CA GLY A 53 -16.94 -14.99 13.83
C GLY A 53 -17.96 -13.93 14.27
N TRP A 54 -17.84 -13.38 15.50
CA TRP A 54 -18.77 -12.37 16.02
C TRP A 54 -18.83 -11.08 15.16
N LEU A 55 -17.79 -10.80 14.34
CA LEU A 55 -17.79 -9.68 13.40
C LEU A 55 -18.90 -9.80 12.34
N ALA A 56 -19.44 -11.00 12.12
CA ALA A 56 -20.61 -11.22 11.27
C ALA A 56 -21.87 -10.51 11.76
N MET A 57 -21.95 -10.17 13.05
CA MET A 57 -23.13 -9.49 13.62
C MET A 57 -23.18 -8.00 13.26
N ILE A 58 -22.03 -7.39 12.93
CA ILE A 58 -21.93 -5.94 12.69
C ILE A 58 -22.09 -5.70 11.19
N PRO A 59 -23.14 -4.99 10.72
CA PRO A 59 -23.29 -4.56 9.34
C PRO A 59 -22.01 -3.81 8.88
N TRP A 60 -21.76 -3.76 7.60
CA TRP A 60 -20.53 -3.22 6.96
C TRP A 60 -19.24 -3.92 7.36
N VAL A 61 -18.97 -4.15 8.67
CA VAL A 61 -17.82 -4.92 9.13
C VAL A 61 -17.89 -6.36 8.60
N ARG A 62 -19.06 -6.98 8.67
CA ARG A 62 -19.31 -8.32 8.11
C ARG A 62 -18.95 -8.39 6.63
N GLU A 63 -19.48 -7.46 5.82
CA GLU A 63 -19.24 -7.46 4.38
C GLU A 63 -17.77 -7.15 4.04
N TYR A 64 -17.16 -6.25 4.81
CA TYR A 64 -15.74 -5.98 4.69
C TYR A 64 -14.89 -7.22 5.00
N GLN A 65 -15.17 -7.91 6.12
CA GLN A 65 -14.46 -9.15 6.48
C GLN A 65 -14.67 -10.26 5.45
N LEU A 66 -15.87 -10.38 4.91
CA LEU A 66 -16.16 -11.33 3.86
C LEU A 66 -15.33 -11.05 2.61
N GLY A 67 -15.15 -9.76 2.26
CA GLY A 67 -14.28 -9.35 1.17
C GLY A 67 -12.80 -9.64 1.45
N LEU A 68 -12.33 -9.48 2.68
CA LEU A 68 -10.98 -9.89 3.07
C LEU A 68 -10.78 -11.40 2.91
N CYS A 69 -11.74 -12.22 3.39
CA CYS A 69 -11.72 -13.68 3.22
C CYS A 69 -11.77 -14.09 1.75
N ALA A 70 -12.38 -13.27 0.89
CA ALA A 70 -12.44 -13.47 -0.56
C ALA A 70 -11.20 -12.98 -1.31
N ASN A 71 -10.22 -12.36 -0.61
CA ASN A 71 -9.09 -11.68 -1.22
C ASN A 71 -9.50 -10.53 -2.17
N ARG A 72 -10.59 -9.80 -1.83
CA ARG A 72 -11.22 -8.72 -2.61
C ARG A 72 -11.47 -7.49 -1.74
N GLU A 73 -10.40 -6.95 -1.12
CA GLU A 73 -10.53 -5.84 -0.16
C GLU A 73 -11.01 -4.54 -0.80
N GLN A 74 -10.48 -4.18 -1.99
CA GLN A 74 -10.88 -2.94 -2.66
C GLN A 74 -12.36 -2.96 -3.02
N GLU A 75 -12.84 -4.09 -3.53
CA GLU A 75 -14.24 -4.32 -3.83
C GLU A 75 -15.11 -4.22 -2.57
N ALA A 76 -14.64 -4.79 -1.46
CA ALA A 76 -15.36 -4.72 -0.18
C ALA A 76 -15.43 -3.29 0.37
N ARG A 77 -14.38 -2.49 0.22
CA ARG A 77 -14.40 -1.07 0.62
C ARG A 77 -15.44 -0.27 -0.16
N ILE A 78 -15.45 -0.42 -1.49
CA ILE A 78 -16.40 0.30 -2.35
C ILE A 78 -17.83 -0.14 -2.01
N TYR A 79 -18.04 -1.46 -1.83
CA TYR A 79 -19.34 -1.99 -1.41
C TYR A 79 -19.80 -1.38 -0.08
N CYS A 80 -18.95 -1.38 0.95
CA CYS A 80 -19.28 -0.84 2.27
C CYS A 80 -19.54 0.67 2.24
N ILE A 81 -18.75 1.44 1.49
CA ILE A 81 -18.96 2.90 1.36
C ILE A 81 -20.31 3.20 0.69
N THR A 82 -20.63 2.50 -0.39
CA THR A 82 -21.91 2.68 -1.09
C THR A 82 -23.10 2.23 -0.25
N ASP A 83 -22.99 1.13 0.50
CA ASP A 83 -24.03 0.63 1.39
C ASP A 83 -24.27 1.57 2.59
N PHE A 84 -23.19 2.07 3.18
CA PHE A 84 -23.27 3.08 4.24
C PHE A 84 -23.92 4.38 3.72
N GLY A 85 -23.54 4.83 2.52
CA GLY A 85 -24.12 6.03 1.90
C GLY A 85 -25.64 5.91 1.68
N ILE A 86 -26.11 4.77 1.18
CA ILE A 86 -27.56 4.49 1.02
C ILE A 86 -28.27 4.46 2.39
N THR A 87 -27.66 3.79 3.37
CA THR A 87 -28.25 3.70 4.71
C THR A 87 -28.34 5.08 5.36
N LEU A 88 -27.29 5.89 5.28
CA LEU A 88 -27.28 7.26 5.79
C LEU A 88 -28.34 8.12 5.10
N PHE A 89 -28.46 8.00 3.77
CA PHE A 89 -29.48 8.70 3.00
C PHE A 89 -30.89 8.32 3.47
N ASN A 90 -31.19 7.02 3.64
CA ASN A 90 -32.51 6.53 4.10
C ASN A 90 -32.84 7.05 5.50
N VAL A 91 -31.84 7.08 6.40
CA VAL A 91 -32.03 7.63 7.77
C VAL A 91 -32.32 9.13 7.72
N LEU A 92 -31.56 9.90 6.94
CA LEU A 92 -31.78 11.35 6.82
C LEU A 92 -33.15 11.66 6.17
N ALA A 93 -33.56 10.89 5.16
CA ALA A 93 -34.85 11.02 4.53
C ALA A 93 -36.00 10.72 5.52
N ALA A 94 -35.85 9.68 6.34
CA ALA A 94 -36.81 9.35 7.38
C ALA A 94 -36.94 10.42 8.48
N LEU A 95 -35.79 10.98 8.92
CA LEU A 95 -35.74 12.04 9.93
C LEU A 95 -36.29 13.37 9.43
N SER A 96 -36.08 13.71 8.16
CA SER A 96 -36.52 14.97 7.56
C SER A 96 -37.99 14.97 7.19
N GLY A 97 -38.69 13.83 7.30
CA GLY A 97 -40.11 13.69 6.88
C GLY A 97 -40.28 13.92 5.37
N MET A 98 -39.20 13.80 4.57
CA MET A 98 -39.29 13.95 3.13
C MET A 98 -40.13 12.81 2.54
N SER A 99 -41.43 13.08 2.34
CA SER A 99 -42.24 12.28 1.42
C SER A 99 -41.75 12.64 0.01
N VAL A 100 -41.12 11.70 -0.65
CA VAL A 100 -40.75 11.84 -2.06
C VAL A 100 -42.04 11.86 -2.86
N GLY A 101 -42.55 13.06 -3.13
CA GLY A 101 -43.81 13.24 -3.89
C GLY A 101 -43.63 12.66 -5.29
N SER A 102 -44.61 11.88 -5.72
CA SER A 102 -44.54 10.96 -6.87
C SER A 102 -44.37 11.60 -8.25
N ASN A 103 -44.29 12.94 -8.38
CA ASN A 103 -44.39 13.59 -9.69
C ASN A 103 -43.38 14.70 -9.96
N SER A 104 -42.19 14.73 -9.33
CA SER A 104 -41.18 15.72 -9.63
C SER A 104 -39.98 15.12 -10.43
N ILE A 105 -39.41 15.91 -11.31
CA ILE A 105 -38.18 15.55 -12.07
C ILE A 105 -37.05 15.15 -11.08
N ALA A 106 -37.02 15.77 -9.90
CA ALA A 106 -36.04 15.45 -8.85
C ALA A 106 -36.19 14.02 -8.31
N THR A 107 -37.43 13.52 -8.16
CA THR A 107 -37.68 12.14 -7.72
C THR A 107 -37.28 11.12 -8.76
N ALA A 108 -37.50 11.42 -10.05
CA ALA A 108 -37.05 10.55 -11.13
C ALA A 108 -35.52 10.50 -11.22
N ALA A 109 -34.84 11.65 -11.09
CA ALA A 109 -33.39 11.72 -11.07
C ALA A 109 -32.79 10.96 -9.88
N LEU A 110 -33.36 11.11 -8.70
CA LEU A 110 -32.97 10.37 -7.51
C LEU A 110 -33.14 8.86 -7.69
N GLY A 111 -34.25 8.43 -8.29
CA GLY A 111 -34.51 7.02 -8.61
C GLY A 111 -33.45 6.44 -9.55
N VAL A 112 -33.08 7.17 -10.59
CA VAL A 112 -32.00 6.76 -11.51
C VAL A 112 -30.64 6.65 -10.79
N LEU A 113 -30.33 7.61 -9.91
CA LEU A 113 -29.09 7.56 -9.11
C LEU A 113 -29.06 6.32 -8.20
N LEU A 114 -30.14 6.05 -7.49
CA LEU A 114 -30.23 4.88 -6.59
C LEU A 114 -30.14 3.56 -7.36
N ILE A 115 -30.72 3.46 -8.56
CA ILE A 115 -30.57 2.29 -9.45
C ILE A 115 -29.09 2.14 -9.86
N GLY A 116 -28.41 3.24 -10.19
CA GLY A 116 -26.97 3.22 -10.52
C GLY A 116 -26.13 2.70 -9.36
N VAL A 117 -26.37 3.17 -8.15
CA VAL A 117 -25.64 2.70 -6.95
C VAL A 117 -25.94 1.22 -6.67
N ALA A 118 -27.19 0.78 -6.83
CA ALA A 118 -27.56 -0.64 -6.65
C ALA A 118 -26.85 -1.56 -7.67
N LEU A 119 -26.70 -1.12 -8.91
CA LEU A 119 -25.94 -1.86 -9.92
C LEU A 119 -24.46 -1.95 -9.54
N ILE A 120 -23.88 -0.86 -9.05
CA ILE A 120 -22.51 -0.85 -8.53
C ILE A 120 -22.38 -1.87 -7.40
N GLN A 121 -23.25 -1.84 -6.39
CA GLN A 121 -23.24 -2.80 -5.29
C GLN A 121 -23.35 -4.25 -5.78
N LEU A 122 -24.22 -4.52 -6.73
CA LEU A 122 -24.39 -5.87 -7.30
C LEU A 122 -23.09 -6.37 -7.98
N ILE A 123 -22.41 -5.49 -8.74
CA ILE A 123 -21.15 -5.83 -9.39
C ILE A 123 -20.07 -6.15 -8.37
N TYR A 124 -19.92 -5.31 -7.33
CA TYR A 124 -18.90 -5.53 -6.31
C TYR A 124 -19.20 -6.74 -5.41
N ALA A 125 -20.48 -6.98 -5.06
CA ALA A 125 -20.91 -8.21 -4.40
C ALA A 125 -20.56 -9.45 -5.23
N ALA A 126 -20.86 -9.44 -6.53
CA ALA A 126 -20.52 -10.55 -7.42
C ALA A 126 -19.00 -10.83 -7.48
N ARG A 127 -18.18 -9.78 -7.48
CA ARG A 127 -16.72 -9.91 -7.44
C ARG A 127 -16.23 -10.50 -6.11
N ILE A 128 -16.78 -10.08 -4.98
CA ILE A 128 -16.46 -10.64 -3.66
C ILE A 128 -16.85 -12.13 -3.63
N TYR A 129 -18.03 -12.49 -4.08
CA TYR A 129 -18.48 -13.90 -4.11
C TYR A 129 -17.69 -14.74 -5.11
N ALA A 130 -17.23 -14.16 -6.24
CA ALA A 130 -16.32 -14.83 -7.15
C ALA A 130 -14.97 -15.13 -6.49
N GLY A 131 -14.42 -14.20 -5.72
CA GLY A 131 -13.21 -14.41 -4.90
C GLY A 131 -13.39 -15.53 -3.87
N LEU A 132 -14.53 -15.59 -3.18
CA LEU A 132 -14.84 -16.71 -2.29
C LEU A 132 -14.90 -18.04 -3.04
N CYS A 133 -15.49 -18.08 -4.25
CA CYS A 133 -15.50 -19.30 -5.06
C CYS A 133 -14.08 -19.76 -5.41
N GLU A 134 -13.17 -18.84 -5.71
CA GLU A 134 -11.76 -19.13 -5.98
C GLU A 134 -11.06 -19.71 -4.75
N ILE A 135 -11.23 -19.08 -3.57
CA ILE A 135 -10.63 -19.52 -2.29
C ILE A 135 -11.16 -20.90 -1.85
N TYR A 136 -12.44 -21.19 -2.09
CA TYR A 136 -13.03 -22.50 -1.74
C TYR A 136 -12.96 -23.53 -2.87
N GLY A 137 -12.24 -23.23 -3.98
CA GLY A 137 -12.07 -24.14 -5.11
C GLY A 137 -13.39 -24.52 -5.79
N ARG A 138 -14.35 -23.59 -5.87
CA ARG A 138 -15.69 -23.85 -6.39
C ARG A 138 -15.95 -23.08 -7.70
N SER A 139 -16.85 -23.64 -8.52
CA SER A 139 -17.25 -23.02 -9.79
C SER A 139 -17.84 -21.62 -9.56
N LYS A 140 -17.55 -20.67 -10.46
CA LYS A 140 -18.12 -19.31 -10.45
C LYS A 140 -19.65 -19.29 -10.58
N LEU A 141 -20.28 -20.39 -10.97
CA LEU A 141 -21.74 -20.51 -10.98
C LEU A 141 -22.38 -20.34 -9.57
N TRP A 142 -21.62 -20.63 -8.52
CA TRP A 142 -22.06 -20.38 -7.14
C TRP A 142 -22.31 -18.92 -6.83
N VAL A 143 -21.74 -17.98 -7.58
CA VAL A 143 -21.99 -16.53 -7.41
C VAL A 143 -23.47 -16.21 -7.56
N LEU A 144 -24.18 -16.85 -8.49
CA LEU A 144 -25.62 -16.67 -8.68
C LEU A 144 -26.41 -17.09 -7.43
N LEU A 145 -26.01 -18.19 -6.79
CA LEU A 145 -26.63 -18.66 -5.55
C LEU A 145 -26.30 -17.74 -4.37
N TRP A 146 -25.09 -17.19 -4.30
CA TRP A 146 -24.69 -16.21 -3.28
C TRP A 146 -25.51 -14.92 -3.35
N ILE A 147 -25.81 -14.46 -4.57
CA ILE A 147 -26.65 -13.25 -4.78
C ILE A 147 -28.11 -13.53 -4.46
N ALA A 148 -28.60 -14.71 -4.83
CA ALA A 148 -30.03 -15.02 -4.74
C ALA A 148 -30.49 -15.56 -3.37
N THR A 149 -29.60 -16.23 -2.62
CA THR A 149 -30.00 -17.00 -1.44
C THR A 149 -28.91 -17.01 -0.34
N PRO A 150 -29.25 -17.20 0.94
CA PRO A 150 -28.30 -17.42 2.03
C PRO A 150 -27.72 -18.87 2.04
N ILE A 151 -28.17 -19.75 1.15
CA ILE A 151 -27.79 -21.17 1.13
C ILE A 151 -26.28 -21.38 1.06
N PRO A 152 -25.52 -20.68 0.20
CA PRO A 152 -24.06 -20.87 0.16
C PRO A 152 -23.39 -20.51 1.49
N ALA A 153 -23.79 -19.44 2.14
CA ALA A 153 -23.26 -19.06 3.45
C ALA A 153 -23.45 -20.18 4.49
N LEU A 154 -24.63 -20.81 4.53
CA LEU A 154 -24.92 -21.92 5.42
C LEU A 154 -24.14 -23.16 5.05
N LEU A 155 -24.14 -23.56 3.78
CA LEU A 155 -23.44 -24.78 3.33
C LEU A 155 -21.93 -24.67 3.57
N TRP A 156 -21.33 -23.56 3.15
CA TRP A 156 -19.89 -23.39 3.27
C TRP A 156 -19.46 -23.10 4.72
N GLY A 157 -20.30 -22.44 5.50
CA GLY A 157 -20.07 -22.22 6.91
C GLY A 157 -20.08 -23.52 7.73
N PHE A 158 -21.12 -24.32 7.60
CA PHE A 158 -21.35 -25.46 8.50
C PHE A 158 -20.79 -26.79 8.01
N LYS A 159 -20.78 -27.07 6.70
CA LYS A 159 -20.27 -28.35 6.21
C LYS A 159 -18.75 -28.40 6.23
N LYS A 160 -18.18 -29.47 6.79
CA LYS A 160 -16.72 -29.68 6.91
C LYS A 160 -16.00 -29.86 5.58
N GLU A 161 -16.69 -30.27 4.53
CA GLU A 161 -16.13 -30.45 3.19
C GLU A 161 -15.74 -29.13 2.49
N TYR A 162 -16.32 -28.00 2.94
CA TYR A 162 -15.97 -26.68 2.43
C TYR A 162 -14.92 -26.06 3.33
N GLN A 163 -13.66 -26.17 2.92
CA GLN A 163 -12.53 -25.52 3.59
C GLN A 163 -11.92 -24.51 2.64
N PRO A 164 -11.55 -23.33 3.14
CA PRO A 164 -10.78 -22.38 2.34
C PRO A 164 -9.39 -22.98 2.06
N SER A 165 -8.89 -22.78 0.85
CA SER A 165 -7.51 -23.17 0.49
C SER A 165 -6.47 -22.34 1.23
N TRP A 166 -6.90 -21.31 1.92
CA TRP A 166 -6.08 -20.34 2.60
C TRP A 166 -6.74 -19.86 3.89
N LYS A 167 -5.98 -19.90 4.99
CA LYS A 167 -6.38 -19.36 6.29
C LYS A 167 -5.42 -18.25 6.69
N VAL A 168 -5.97 -17.09 6.99
CA VAL A 168 -5.20 -15.91 7.36
C VAL A 168 -4.35 -16.12 8.63
N GLU A 169 -4.83 -16.92 9.58
CA GLU A 169 -4.13 -17.13 10.88
C GLU A 169 -2.97 -18.13 10.82
N ASP A 170 -3.10 -19.23 10.09
CA ASP A 170 -2.07 -20.26 10.05
C ASP A 170 -0.78 -19.74 9.40
N LEU A 171 -0.92 -18.98 8.30
CA LEU A 171 0.22 -18.37 7.62
C LEU A 171 0.84 -17.26 8.47
N LYS A 172 0.01 -16.44 9.14
CA LYS A 172 0.50 -15.39 10.04
C LYS A 172 1.28 -15.94 11.22
N ALA A 173 0.83 -17.06 11.80
CA ALA A 173 1.49 -17.68 12.93
C ALA A 173 2.86 -18.27 12.53
N GLU A 174 2.95 -18.93 11.36
CA GLU A 174 4.20 -19.48 10.86
C GLU A 174 5.18 -18.37 10.47
N MET A 175 4.71 -17.35 9.74
CA MET A 175 5.54 -16.21 9.41
C MET A 175 6.00 -15.43 10.64
N ALA A 176 5.15 -15.25 11.67
CA ALA A 176 5.56 -14.61 12.92
C ALA A 176 6.63 -15.42 13.68
N ARG A 177 6.57 -16.75 13.61
CA ARG A 177 7.58 -17.63 14.21
C ARG A 177 8.93 -17.50 13.51
N LEU A 178 8.95 -17.47 12.18
CA LEU A 178 10.16 -17.29 11.37
C LEU A 178 10.77 -15.90 11.56
N ALA A 179 9.95 -14.87 11.64
CA ALA A 179 10.41 -13.49 11.80
C ALA A 179 11.04 -13.19 13.17
N THR A 180 10.57 -13.86 14.26
CA THR A 180 11.18 -13.68 15.59
C THR A 180 12.64 -14.17 15.64
N GLN A 181 13.05 -15.01 14.69
CA GLN A 181 14.42 -15.52 14.55
C GLN A 181 15.30 -14.62 13.66
N GLY A 182 14.74 -13.70 12.90
CA GLY A 182 15.39 -12.99 11.80
C GLY A 182 15.96 -11.61 12.10
N ARG A 183 16.00 -11.18 13.37
CA ARG A 183 16.58 -9.87 13.70
C ARG A 183 18.06 -9.83 13.33
N VAL A 184 18.42 -8.89 12.46
CA VAL A 184 19.83 -8.66 12.15
C VAL A 184 20.50 -7.91 13.30
N VAL A 185 21.75 -8.31 13.61
CA VAL A 185 22.57 -7.56 14.55
C VAL A 185 22.96 -6.25 13.86
N PRO A 186 22.65 -5.08 14.43
CA PRO A 186 23.03 -3.81 13.83
C PRO A 186 24.54 -3.71 13.66
N LYS A 187 24.98 -3.33 12.46
CA LYS A 187 26.36 -2.95 12.21
C LYS A 187 26.52 -1.47 12.54
N GLY A 188 27.70 -1.08 13.02
CA GLY A 188 28.00 0.30 13.41
C GLY A 188 28.07 1.27 12.24
N ASP A 189 28.22 0.76 11.00
CA ASP A 189 28.25 1.48 9.74
C ASP A 189 27.15 1.01 8.80
N GLY A 190 26.68 1.89 7.94
CA GLY A 190 25.61 1.60 6.99
C GLY A 190 24.20 1.80 7.54
N LEU A 191 23.22 1.21 6.87
CA LEU A 191 21.81 1.24 7.26
C LEU A 191 21.40 -0.13 7.81
N SER A 192 21.03 -0.18 9.08
CA SER A 192 20.44 -1.36 9.73
C SER A 192 18.94 -1.16 9.90
N VAL A 193 18.17 -2.06 9.36
CA VAL A 193 16.70 -2.07 9.42
C VAL A 193 16.24 -3.30 10.19
N ASN A 194 15.56 -3.11 11.31
CA ASN A 194 14.77 -4.11 12.01
C ASN A 194 13.36 -3.57 12.16
N LEU A 195 12.49 -3.86 11.20
CA LEU A 195 11.11 -3.45 11.16
C LEU A 195 10.21 -4.65 11.50
N GLU A 196 9.63 -4.63 12.70
CA GLU A 196 8.72 -5.66 13.18
C GLU A 196 7.34 -5.51 12.54
N GLU A 197 6.77 -4.31 12.65
CA GLU A 197 5.45 -4.06 12.11
C GLU A 197 5.21 -2.57 11.81
N ARG A 198 4.59 -2.30 10.67
CA ARG A 198 3.95 -1.02 10.38
C ARG A 198 2.47 -1.24 10.13
N SER A 199 1.62 -0.67 10.96
CA SER A 199 0.16 -0.83 10.87
C SER A 199 -0.57 0.51 10.93
N VAL A 200 -1.77 0.52 10.41
CA VAL A 200 -2.74 1.62 10.49
C VAL A 200 -4.08 1.09 10.99
N TYR A 201 -4.88 1.97 11.56
CA TYR A 201 -6.25 1.61 11.93
C TYR A 201 -7.22 2.10 10.86
N GLU A 202 -7.92 1.17 10.23
CA GLU A 202 -8.96 1.44 9.24
C GLU A 202 -10.25 0.70 9.65
N PHE A 203 -11.39 1.38 9.60
CA PHE A 203 -12.69 0.78 9.95
C PHE A 203 -12.67 0.01 11.27
N PHE A 204 -12.10 0.63 12.33
CA PHE A 204 -11.96 0.04 13.68
C PHE A 204 -11.09 -1.24 13.74
N GLN A 205 -10.31 -1.53 12.71
CA GLN A 205 -9.41 -2.67 12.66
C GLN A 205 -7.98 -2.24 12.42
N LYS A 206 -7.07 -2.95 13.07
CA LYS A 206 -5.64 -2.83 12.82
C LYS A 206 -5.32 -3.54 11.50
N ARG A 207 -4.86 -2.77 10.52
CA ARG A 207 -4.34 -3.27 9.27
C ARG A 207 -2.83 -3.19 9.28
N VAL A 208 -2.17 -4.32 9.08
CA VAL A 208 -0.71 -4.39 8.96
C VAL A 208 -0.33 -4.11 7.52
N LEU A 209 0.51 -3.10 7.32
CA LEU A 209 1.00 -2.68 6.01
C LEU A 209 2.33 -3.35 5.66
N LEU A 210 3.25 -3.43 6.65
CA LEU A 210 4.54 -4.09 6.55
C LEU A 210 4.79 -4.92 7.79
N ARG A 211 5.54 -6.03 7.64
CA ARG A 211 5.94 -6.87 8.75
C ARG A 211 7.24 -7.62 8.45
N ASP A 212 8.08 -7.78 9.49
CA ASP A 212 9.26 -8.65 9.50
C ASP A 212 10.22 -8.35 8.34
N ILE A 213 10.75 -7.13 8.33
CA ILE A 213 11.72 -6.68 7.33
C ILE A 213 13.03 -6.38 8.06
N HIS A 214 14.02 -7.26 7.88
CA HIS A 214 15.29 -7.21 8.59
C HIS A 214 16.45 -7.27 7.60
N MET A 215 17.33 -6.25 7.62
CA MET A 215 18.49 -6.20 6.73
C MET A 215 19.57 -5.21 7.21
N ASN A 216 20.79 -5.44 6.76
CA ASN A 216 21.89 -4.49 6.91
C ASN A 216 22.43 -4.12 5.52
N ILE A 217 22.37 -2.85 5.16
CA ILE A 217 22.89 -2.30 3.91
C ILE A 217 24.22 -1.61 4.21
N PRO A 218 25.34 -2.06 3.62
CA PRO A 218 26.65 -1.43 3.83
C PRO A 218 26.70 -0.01 3.24
N GLN A 219 27.62 0.80 3.75
CA GLN A 219 27.98 2.06 3.09
C GLN A 219 28.55 1.81 1.68
N GLY A 220 28.35 2.75 0.79
CA GLY A 220 28.81 2.66 -0.58
C GLY A 220 27.92 1.82 -1.51
N HIS A 221 26.87 1.16 -0.99
CA HIS A 221 26.01 0.34 -1.79
C HIS A 221 24.91 1.14 -2.48
N MET A 222 24.67 0.81 -3.73
CA MET A 222 23.53 1.23 -4.51
C MET A 222 22.51 0.09 -4.56
N VAL A 223 21.32 0.33 -4.03
CA VAL A 223 20.31 -0.70 -3.76
C VAL A 223 19.05 -0.42 -4.57
N LEU A 224 18.57 -1.42 -5.26
CA LEU A 224 17.33 -1.37 -6.03
C LEU A 224 16.17 -1.87 -5.18
N LEU A 225 15.14 -1.02 -4.98
CA LEU A 225 13.92 -1.42 -4.27
C LEU A 225 12.81 -1.77 -5.26
N LEU A 226 12.45 -3.05 -5.30
CA LEU A 226 11.45 -3.62 -6.18
C LEU A 226 10.25 -4.17 -5.43
N GLY A 227 9.15 -4.34 -6.13
CA GLY A 227 7.91 -4.94 -5.63
C GLY A 227 6.72 -4.47 -6.45
N GLY A 228 5.66 -5.25 -6.45
CA GLY A 228 4.43 -4.92 -7.15
C GLY A 228 3.67 -3.71 -6.61
N SER A 229 2.57 -3.38 -7.25
CA SER A 229 1.69 -2.32 -6.78
C SER A 229 1.14 -2.68 -5.38
N GLY A 230 1.26 -1.74 -4.44
CA GLY A 230 0.81 -1.97 -3.07
C GLY A 230 1.63 -3.00 -2.26
N ALA A 231 2.82 -3.40 -2.72
CA ALA A 231 3.74 -4.24 -1.94
C ALA A 231 4.35 -3.52 -0.72
N GLY A 232 4.10 -2.22 -0.58
CA GLY A 232 4.54 -1.44 0.58
C GLY A 232 5.83 -0.66 0.38
N LYS A 233 6.32 -0.48 -0.87
CA LYS A 233 7.56 0.28 -1.16
C LYS A 233 7.56 1.68 -0.54
N THR A 234 6.54 2.48 -0.81
CA THR A 234 6.41 3.84 -0.24
C THR A 234 6.29 3.81 1.28
N THR A 235 5.56 2.84 1.84
CA THR A 235 5.44 2.66 3.29
C THR A 235 6.79 2.30 3.92
N PHE A 236 7.57 1.45 3.26
CA PHE A 236 8.92 1.09 3.69
C PHE A 236 9.87 2.30 3.64
N VAL A 237 9.85 3.05 2.54
CA VAL A 237 10.63 4.28 2.40
C VAL A 237 10.26 5.29 3.48
N ASN A 238 8.96 5.49 3.76
CA ASN A 238 8.50 6.40 4.81
C ASN A 238 8.91 5.95 6.22
N ALA A 239 9.05 4.65 6.45
CA ALA A 239 9.54 4.12 7.72
C ALA A 239 11.05 4.36 7.87
N ILE A 240 11.85 4.06 6.85
CA ILE A 240 13.32 4.20 6.94
C ILE A 240 13.79 5.66 6.93
N ASN A 241 13.04 6.58 6.31
CA ASN A 241 13.35 8.03 6.33
C ASN A 241 12.79 8.76 7.56
N GLY A 242 12.08 8.05 8.45
CA GLY A 242 11.51 8.62 9.68
C GLY A 242 10.23 9.45 9.49
N TYR A 243 9.70 9.55 8.28
CA TYR A 243 8.46 10.28 8.00
C TYR A 243 7.23 9.62 8.66
N GLU A 244 7.16 8.30 8.60
CA GLU A 244 6.13 7.52 9.28
C GLU A 244 6.77 6.50 10.24
N LYS A 245 6.48 6.62 11.54
CA LYS A 245 7.02 5.70 12.53
C LYS A 245 6.37 4.31 12.41
N ALA A 246 7.19 3.29 12.51
CA ALA A 246 6.81 1.89 12.61
C ALA A 246 7.28 1.32 13.95
N ASP A 247 6.83 0.12 14.32
CA ASP A 247 7.49 -0.68 15.33
C ASP A 247 8.79 -1.22 14.73
N ALA A 248 9.86 -0.45 14.87
CA ALA A 248 11.11 -0.70 14.19
C ALA A 248 12.31 -0.05 14.90
N THR A 249 13.49 -0.64 14.69
CA THR A 249 14.78 -0.03 14.98
C THR A 249 15.50 0.24 13.66
N ILE A 250 15.63 1.51 13.30
CA ILE A 250 16.30 1.96 12.09
C ILE A 250 17.56 2.73 12.49
N LEU A 251 18.72 2.19 12.13
CA LEU A 251 20.01 2.83 12.45
C LEU A 251 20.73 3.22 11.16
N ILE A 252 21.18 4.46 11.11
CA ILE A 252 22.07 4.96 10.03
C ILE A 252 23.39 5.32 10.69
N ASN A 253 24.45 4.63 10.32
CA ASN A 253 25.79 4.80 10.91
C ASN A 253 25.77 4.73 12.45
N GLY A 254 24.97 3.82 13.00
CA GLY A 254 24.82 3.60 14.44
C GLY A 254 23.86 4.54 15.16
N SER A 255 23.38 5.62 14.52
CA SER A 255 22.40 6.55 15.10
C SER A 255 20.97 6.14 14.79
N ASN A 256 20.08 6.19 15.79
CA ASN A 256 18.70 5.75 15.64
C ASN A 256 17.82 6.85 15.04
N MET A 257 17.24 6.55 13.87
CA MET A 257 16.41 7.47 13.10
C MET A 257 15.19 7.98 13.87
N TYR A 258 14.59 7.18 14.74
CA TYR A 258 13.36 7.58 15.43
C TYR A 258 13.60 8.33 16.74
N THR A 259 14.70 8.04 17.43
CA THR A 259 15.03 8.70 18.70
C THR A 259 15.88 9.96 18.49
N GLU A 260 16.66 10.03 17.41
CA GLU A 260 17.56 11.13 17.08
C GLU A 260 17.15 11.89 15.81
N TYR A 261 15.87 11.86 15.46
CA TYR A 261 15.34 12.41 14.20
C TYR A 261 15.80 13.85 13.92
N ASP A 262 15.78 14.73 14.93
CA ASP A 262 16.17 16.14 14.77
C ASP A 262 17.61 16.34 14.33
N LYS A 263 18.50 15.42 14.68
CA LYS A 263 19.90 15.43 14.26
C LYS A 263 20.06 14.79 12.88
N MET A 264 19.30 13.73 12.62
CA MET A 264 19.45 12.86 11.47
C MET A 264 18.65 13.30 10.24
N LYS A 265 17.67 14.20 10.39
CA LYS A 265 16.82 14.66 9.26
C LYS A 265 17.59 15.27 8.10
N TYR A 266 18.83 15.72 8.33
CA TYR A 266 19.72 16.23 7.27
C TYR A 266 20.61 15.13 6.67
N ASP A 267 20.72 13.98 7.34
CA ASP A 267 21.48 12.82 6.91
C ASP A 267 20.70 11.90 5.95
N VAL A 268 19.41 12.18 5.76
CA VAL A 268 18.54 11.47 4.83
C VAL A 268 18.04 12.44 3.77
N GLY A 269 18.31 12.13 2.51
CA GLY A 269 17.73 12.79 1.34
C GLY A 269 16.63 11.92 0.74
N PHE A 270 15.48 12.49 0.44
CA PHE A 270 14.38 11.79 -0.23
C PHE A 270 13.87 12.58 -1.42
N VAL A 271 14.02 12.01 -2.60
CA VAL A 271 13.52 12.58 -3.86
C VAL A 271 12.19 11.89 -4.20
N PRO A 272 11.05 12.60 -4.12
CA PRO A 272 9.76 12.03 -4.48
C PRO A 272 9.60 11.90 -6.00
N GLN A 273 8.63 11.08 -6.41
CA GLN A 273 8.29 10.88 -7.82
C GLN A 273 7.93 12.20 -8.53
N THR A 274 7.18 13.07 -7.86
CA THR A 274 6.71 14.36 -8.41
C THR A 274 7.63 15.50 -7.97
N ASP A 275 8.16 16.23 -8.94
CA ASP A 275 9.02 17.39 -8.68
C ASP A 275 8.22 18.59 -8.16
N MET A 276 8.60 19.11 -6.99
CA MET A 276 7.99 20.28 -6.38
C MET A 276 8.92 21.49 -6.49
N MET A 277 8.87 22.20 -7.63
CA MET A 277 9.70 23.36 -7.89
C MET A 277 8.88 24.53 -8.44
N ARG A 278 9.31 25.76 -8.14
CA ARG A 278 8.70 26.97 -8.67
C ARG A 278 9.25 27.24 -10.08
N GLY A 279 8.37 27.28 -11.08
CA GLY A 279 8.78 27.44 -12.48
C GLY A 279 9.47 28.78 -12.80
N LYS A 280 9.19 29.83 -12.03
CA LYS A 280 9.70 31.19 -12.26
C LYS A 280 11.01 31.53 -11.55
N ASP A 281 11.50 30.64 -10.70
CA ASP A 281 12.80 30.79 -10.05
C ASP A 281 13.90 30.30 -11.01
N THR A 282 15.11 30.80 -10.85
CA THR A 282 16.28 30.26 -11.55
C THR A 282 16.75 28.97 -10.89
N VAL A 283 17.58 28.19 -11.60
CA VAL A 283 18.23 27.01 -11.02
C VAL A 283 19.02 27.39 -9.78
N LEU A 284 19.78 28.47 -9.86
CA LEU A 284 20.59 28.97 -8.75
C LEU A 284 19.72 29.38 -7.56
N ASP A 285 18.67 30.18 -7.80
CA ASP A 285 17.77 30.62 -6.71
C ASP A 285 17.10 29.41 -6.02
N THR A 286 16.65 28.43 -6.81
CA THR A 286 16.05 27.20 -6.31
C THR A 286 17.01 26.44 -5.38
N LEU A 287 18.27 26.27 -5.78
CA LEU A 287 19.27 25.57 -4.97
C LEU A 287 19.72 26.40 -3.76
N MET A 288 19.83 27.72 -3.89
CA MET A 288 20.10 28.60 -2.75
C MET A 288 19.01 28.55 -1.70
N ASP A 289 17.74 28.53 -2.12
CA ASP A 289 16.60 28.39 -1.19
C ASP A 289 16.57 26.99 -0.56
N ALA A 290 16.82 25.93 -1.33
CA ALA A 290 16.97 24.58 -0.79
C ALA A 290 18.11 24.52 0.26
N SER A 291 19.24 25.20 0.02
CA SER A 291 20.36 25.25 0.96
C SER A 291 20.01 25.91 2.31
N LYS A 292 19.11 26.93 2.28
CA LYS A 292 18.62 27.55 3.53
C LYS A 292 17.76 26.60 4.36
N LEU A 293 17.04 25.69 3.71
CA LEU A 293 16.16 24.72 4.38
C LEU A 293 16.89 23.46 4.85
N ARG A 294 17.92 23.03 4.10
CA ARG A 294 18.57 21.74 4.29
C ARG A 294 19.95 21.77 4.95
N LEU A 295 20.54 22.94 5.08
CA LEU A 295 21.78 23.10 5.82
C LEU A 295 21.51 23.75 7.18
N PRO A 296 22.30 23.41 8.22
CA PRO A 296 22.21 24.03 9.54
C PRO A 296 22.29 25.56 9.48
N LYS A 297 21.65 26.23 10.42
CA LYS A 297 21.59 27.72 10.46
C LYS A 297 22.96 28.36 10.61
N GLU A 298 23.90 27.66 11.19
CA GLU A 298 25.27 28.09 11.47
C GLU A 298 26.15 28.17 10.20
N VAL A 299 25.72 27.55 9.11
CA VAL A 299 26.44 27.58 7.80
C VAL A 299 26.31 28.97 7.21
N SER A 300 27.46 29.62 6.93
CA SER A 300 27.51 30.97 6.36
C SER A 300 26.94 31.02 4.92
N ALA A 301 26.61 32.21 4.47
CA ALA A 301 26.11 32.42 3.09
C ALA A 301 27.16 32.00 2.04
N GLU A 302 28.43 32.24 2.31
CA GLU A 302 29.54 31.85 1.42
C GLU A 302 29.68 30.32 1.36
N GLN A 303 29.61 29.65 2.50
CA GLN A 303 29.64 28.17 2.56
C GLN A 303 28.44 27.56 1.85
N ARG A 304 27.23 28.14 2.01
CA ARG A 304 26.03 27.72 1.26
C ARG A 304 26.24 27.85 -0.23
N ARG A 305 26.77 29.00 -0.67
CA ARG A 305 27.04 29.24 -2.09
C ARG A 305 28.06 28.24 -2.62
N ALA A 306 29.16 28.02 -1.94
CA ALA A 306 30.19 27.04 -2.33
C ALA A 306 29.59 25.63 -2.46
N ARG A 307 28.73 25.23 -1.51
CA ARG A 307 28.05 23.93 -1.57
C ARG A 307 27.06 23.83 -2.74
N VAL A 308 26.33 24.89 -3.05
CA VAL A 308 25.43 24.95 -4.20
C VAL A 308 26.20 24.84 -5.50
N ASP A 309 27.37 25.54 -5.63
CA ASP A 309 28.22 25.49 -6.81
C ASP A 309 28.76 24.06 -7.03
N GLU A 310 29.25 23.40 -5.95
CA GLU A 310 29.68 22.00 -5.98
C GLU A 310 28.56 21.05 -6.46
N VAL A 311 27.36 21.21 -5.92
CA VAL A 311 26.21 20.38 -6.30
C VAL A 311 25.80 20.62 -7.74
N MET A 312 25.80 21.88 -8.21
CA MET A 312 25.56 22.19 -9.62
C MET A 312 26.57 21.53 -10.56
N GLU A 313 27.84 21.49 -10.16
CA GLU A 313 28.90 20.82 -10.93
C GLU A 313 28.66 19.30 -10.99
N ILE A 314 28.40 18.65 -9.83
CA ILE A 314 28.10 17.21 -9.74
C ILE A 314 26.96 16.82 -10.70
N PHE A 315 25.88 17.58 -10.73
CA PHE A 315 24.71 17.27 -11.55
C PHE A 315 24.70 17.93 -12.94
N GLY A 316 25.78 18.63 -13.33
CA GLY A 316 25.90 19.25 -14.64
C GLY A 316 24.90 20.38 -14.89
N LEU A 317 24.57 21.13 -13.85
CA LEU A 317 23.60 22.23 -13.90
C LEU A 317 24.24 23.61 -14.04
N THR A 318 25.55 23.74 -13.89
CA THR A 318 26.30 25.01 -13.99
C THR A 318 26.00 25.77 -15.28
N PRO A 319 25.93 25.15 -16.48
CA PRO A 319 25.64 25.87 -17.71
C PRO A 319 24.25 26.50 -17.79
N VAL A 320 23.32 26.05 -16.94
CA VAL A 320 21.92 26.50 -16.93
C VAL A 320 21.54 27.20 -15.63
N GLN A 321 22.50 27.61 -14.81
CA GLN A 321 22.26 28.17 -13.47
C GLN A 321 21.32 29.39 -13.47
N ASP A 322 21.36 30.21 -14.52
CA ASP A 322 20.54 31.44 -14.66
C ASP A 322 19.23 31.16 -15.44
N SER A 323 19.00 29.92 -15.85
CA SER A 323 17.78 29.56 -16.58
C SER A 323 16.60 29.39 -15.62
N LEU A 324 15.41 29.80 -16.04
CA LEU A 324 14.19 29.53 -15.28
C LEU A 324 13.87 28.04 -15.28
N VAL A 325 13.39 27.53 -14.16
CA VAL A 325 13.03 26.11 -13.97
C VAL A 325 11.99 25.64 -15.01
N GLU A 326 11.04 26.48 -15.40
CA GLU A 326 10.04 26.16 -16.42
C GLU A 326 10.62 25.96 -17.84
N LYS A 327 11.81 26.49 -18.09
CA LYS A 327 12.51 26.37 -19.38
C LYS A 327 13.49 25.19 -19.46
N LEU A 328 13.68 24.48 -18.35
CA LEU A 328 14.55 23.32 -18.30
C LEU A 328 13.97 22.13 -19.07
N SER A 329 14.83 21.35 -19.70
CA SER A 329 14.47 20.02 -20.20
C SER A 329 14.00 19.09 -19.06
N GLY A 330 13.28 18.03 -19.36
CA GLY A 330 12.83 17.06 -18.35
C GLY A 330 14.01 16.51 -17.52
N GLY A 331 15.13 16.15 -18.17
CA GLY A 331 16.33 15.67 -17.51
C GLY A 331 17.02 16.71 -16.63
N GLN A 332 17.11 17.96 -17.09
CA GLN A 332 17.65 19.06 -16.28
C GLN A 332 16.79 19.32 -15.05
N ARG A 333 15.45 19.33 -15.22
CA ARG A 333 14.51 19.49 -14.11
C ARG A 333 14.63 18.38 -13.10
N LYS A 334 14.74 17.10 -13.54
CA LYS A 334 14.93 15.96 -12.63
C LYS A 334 16.26 16.02 -11.89
N ARG A 335 17.35 16.39 -12.58
CA ARG A 335 18.67 16.63 -11.93
C ARG A 335 18.60 17.77 -10.91
N LEU A 336 17.87 18.84 -11.19
CA LEU A 336 17.65 19.92 -10.23
C LEU A 336 16.89 19.45 -8.99
N SER A 337 15.82 18.68 -9.17
CA SER A 337 15.04 18.09 -8.06
C SER A 337 15.93 17.20 -7.15
N ILE A 338 16.77 16.36 -7.76
CA ILE A 338 17.72 15.51 -7.05
C ILE A 338 18.76 16.36 -6.32
N SER A 339 19.27 17.40 -6.97
CA SER A 339 20.28 18.33 -6.41
C SER A 339 19.80 19.04 -5.16
N MET A 340 18.52 19.44 -5.11
CA MET A 340 17.92 20.09 -3.94
C MET A 340 17.98 19.19 -2.69
N GLU A 341 17.77 17.90 -2.87
CA GLU A 341 17.83 16.91 -1.79
C GLU A 341 19.30 16.58 -1.43
N PHE A 342 20.21 16.59 -2.40
CA PHE A 342 21.61 16.26 -2.21
C PHE A 342 22.45 17.39 -1.55
N ILE A 343 21.91 18.59 -1.42
CA ILE A 343 22.60 19.73 -0.79
C ILE A 343 23.07 19.40 0.62
N SER A 344 22.28 18.67 1.42
CA SER A 344 22.66 18.27 2.78
C SER A 344 23.78 17.22 2.82
N ASN A 345 24.23 16.69 1.69
CA ASN A 345 25.20 15.60 1.60
C ASN A 345 24.80 14.34 2.41
N PRO A 346 23.60 13.82 2.20
CA PRO A 346 23.02 12.80 3.05
C PRO A 346 23.83 11.49 3.03
N SER A 347 23.84 10.76 4.16
CA SER A 347 24.43 9.42 4.24
C SER A 347 23.52 8.36 3.60
N LEU A 348 22.20 8.56 3.71
CA LEU A 348 21.16 7.75 3.05
C LEU A 348 20.42 8.60 2.03
N PHE A 349 20.45 8.20 0.76
CA PHE A 349 19.80 8.90 -0.34
C PHE A 349 18.80 8.00 -1.03
N ILE A 350 17.51 8.36 -0.95
CA ILE A 350 16.40 7.57 -1.45
C ILE A 350 15.74 8.32 -2.61
N LEU A 351 15.52 7.62 -3.72
CA LEU A 351 14.91 8.21 -4.91
C LEU A 351 13.73 7.36 -5.39
N ASP A 352 12.57 7.98 -5.48
CA ASP A 352 11.35 7.34 -5.98
C ASP A 352 11.14 7.71 -7.45
N GLU A 353 11.35 6.75 -8.34
CA GLU A 353 11.25 6.88 -9.80
C GLU A 353 12.02 8.08 -10.39
N PRO A 354 13.33 8.17 -10.12
CA PRO A 354 14.13 9.30 -10.59
C PRO A 354 14.26 9.38 -12.13
N ASP A 355 13.96 8.29 -12.82
CA ASP A 355 13.99 8.14 -14.27
C ASP A 355 12.63 8.40 -14.95
N SER A 356 11.59 8.71 -14.18
CA SER A 356 10.25 8.97 -14.74
C SER A 356 10.28 10.16 -15.71
N GLY A 357 9.77 9.93 -16.93
CA GLY A 357 9.74 10.94 -17.99
C GLY A 357 11.06 11.21 -18.71
N LEU A 358 12.12 10.42 -18.43
CA LEU A 358 13.39 10.46 -19.15
C LEU A 358 13.44 9.41 -20.25
N ASP A 359 14.16 9.72 -21.33
CA ASP A 359 14.53 8.69 -22.31
C ASP A 359 15.57 7.72 -21.72
N GLY A 360 15.79 6.58 -22.40
CA GLY A 360 16.65 5.53 -21.86
C GLY A 360 18.12 5.93 -21.69
N VAL A 361 18.65 6.86 -22.49
CA VAL A 361 20.04 7.35 -22.39
C VAL A 361 20.15 8.27 -21.19
N MET A 362 19.25 9.26 -21.08
CA MET A 362 19.26 10.21 -19.97
C MET A 362 19.00 9.52 -18.62
N ALA A 363 18.12 8.53 -18.59
CA ALA A 363 17.86 7.72 -17.40
C ALA A 363 19.14 7.00 -16.97
N ARG A 364 19.85 6.34 -17.90
CA ARG A 364 21.09 5.64 -17.58
C ARG A 364 22.20 6.59 -17.10
N GLU A 365 22.37 7.76 -17.74
CA GLU A 365 23.31 8.79 -17.28
C GLU A 365 23.03 9.22 -15.84
N LEU A 366 21.75 9.41 -15.49
CA LEU A 366 21.34 9.73 -14.14
C LEU A 366 21.74 8.63 -13.15
N PHE A 367 21.47 7.36 -13.45
CA PHE A 367 21.84 6.25 -12.59
C PHE A 367 23.36 6.08 -12.46
N VAL A 368 24.14 6.38 -13.50
CA VAL A 368 25.62 6.43 -13.42
C VAL A 368 26.08 7.53 -12.44
N GLN A 369 25.41 8.70 -12.42
CA GLN A 369 25.72 9.73 -11.43
C GLN A 369 25.38 9.26 -10.00
N LEU A 370 24.22 8.59 -9.82
CA LEU A 370 23.82 8.03 -8.53
C LEU A 370 24.80 6.94 -8.07
N ARG A 371 25.34 6.12 -8.99
CA ARG A 371 26.39 5.14 -8.68
C ARG A 371 27.64 5.82 -8.14
N ARG A 372 28.11 6.91 -8.75
CA ARG A 372 29.25 7.69 -8.26
C ARG A 372 29.00 8.26 -6.85
N ILE A 373 27.76 8.68 -6.57
CA ILE A 373 27.38 9.12 -5.23
C ILE A 373 27.47 7.96 -4.24
N ALA A 374 27.00 6.77 -4.58
CA ALA A 374 27.15 5.60 -3.73
C ALA A 374 28.66 5.26 -3.53
N ASP A 375 29.46 5.26 -4.59
CA ASP A 375 30.92 5.00 -4.53
C ASP A 375 31.66 5.98 -3.62
N SER A 376 31.09 7.18 -3.38
CA SER A 376 31.65 8.12 -2.39
C SER A 376 31.32 7.76 -0.93
N GLY A 377 30.80 6.57 -0.66
CA GLY A 377 30.48 6.06 0.67
C GLY A 377 29.03 6.34 1.12
N LYS A 378 28.15 6.77 0.21
CA LYS A 378 26.71 6.97 0.52
C LYS A 378 25.93 5.69 0.28
N ILE A 379 24.80 5.55 0.95
CA ILE A 379 23.82 4.51 0.63
C ILE A 379 22.78 5.14 -0.30
N VAL A 380 22.61 4.57 -1.48
CA VAL A 380 21.63 5.04 -2.46
C VAL A 380 20.57 3.96 -2.64
N ILE A 381 19.31 4.27 -2.34
CA ILE A 381 18.17 3.37 -2.58
C ILE A 381 17.31 4.00 -3.69
N ALA A 382 17.13 3.28 -4.79
CA ALA A 382 16.32 3.76 -5.90
C ALA A 382 15.18 2.80 -6.23
N ILE A 383 14.03 3.37 -6.57
CA ILE A 383 12.87 2.66 -7.13
C ILE A 383 12.78 3.03 -8.60
N THR A 384 12.63 2.06 -9.49
CA THR A 384 12.39 2.31 -10.93
C THR A 384 11.45 1.27 -11.51
N HIS A 385 10.72 1.66 -12.56
CA HIS A 385 9.87 0.77 -13.34
C HIS A 385 10.59 0.06 -14.49
N THR A 386 11.84 0.44 -14.78
CA THR A 386 12.65 -0.17 -15.83
C THR A 386 13.97 -0.74 -15.29
N PRO A 387 13.89 -1.65 -14.28
CA PRO A 387 15.09 -2.09 -13.54
C PRO A 387 16.14 -2.75 -14.42
N ASP A 388 15.72 -3.56 -15.38
CA ASP A 388 16.64 -4.35 -16.22
C ASP A 388 17.55 -3.48 -17.12
N ARG A 389 17.24 -2.18 -17.30
CA ARG A 389 18.08 -1.25 -18.07
C ARG A 389 19.31 -0.75 -17.32
N VAL A 390 19.25 -0.79 -15.98
CA VAL A 390 20.24 -0.16 -15.10
C VAL A 390 20.73 -1.09 -14.00
N ILE A 391 20.30 -2.35 -14.02
CA ILE A 391 20.59 -3.33 -12.96
C ILE A 391 22.09 -3.57 -12.73
N ASP A 392 22.90 -3.41 -13.77
CA ASP A 392 24.34 -3.53 -13.72
C ASP A 392 25.05 -2.44 -12.88
N LEU A 393 24.30 -1.39 -12.49
CA LEU A 393 24.80 -0.32 -11.63
C LEU A 393 24.52 -0.56 -10.14
N PHE A 394 23.73 -1.59 -9.80
CA PHE A 394 23.31 -1.89 -8.44
C PHE A 394 24.11 -3.04 -7.82
N ASP A 395 24.41 -2.90 -6.54
CA ASP A 395 25.05 -3.94 -5.74
C ASP A 395 24.03 -4.94 -5.23
N ASP A 396 22.95 -4.41 -4.64
CA ASP A 396 21.91 -5.21 -3.98
C ASP A 396 20.50 -4.89 -4.48
N VAL A 397 19.62 -5.82 -4.22
CA VAL A 397 18.17 -5.68 -4.51
C VAL A 397 17.37 -5.99 -3.25
N ILE A 398 16.40 -5.13 -2.94
CA ILE A 398 15.33 -5.39 -1.99
C ILE A 398 14.08 -5.73 -2.79
N ILE A 399 13.48 -6.89 -2.54
CA ILE A 399 12.23 -7.31 -3.16
C ILE A 399 11.17 -7.40 -2.09
N LEU A 400 10.22 -6.47 -2.13
CA LEU A 400 9.02 -6.51 -1.28
C LEU A 400 7.90 -7.21 -2.01
N ALA A 401 7.29 -8.17 -1.34
CA ALA A 401 6.15 -8.92 -1.85
C ALA A 401 4.95 -8.72 -0.93
N LYS A 402 3.76 -8.71 -1.52
CA LYS A 402 2.51 -8.63 -0.78
C LYS A 402 1.99 -10.04 -0.53
N ASP A 403 2.06 -10.47 0.72
CA ASP A 403 1.60 -11.79 1.12
C ASP A 403 0.08 -11.98 0.95
N SER A 404 -0.41 -13.18 1.17
CA SER A 404 -1.84 -13.50 1.10
C SER A 404 -2.67 -12.73 2.13
N ALA A 405 -2.07 -12.30 3.26
CA ALA A 405 -2.70 -11.41 4.24
C ALA A 405 -2.70 -9.94 3.82
N ARG A 406 -2.21 -9.62 2.61
CA ARG A 406 -2.04 -8.26 2.07
C ARG A 406 -1.06 -7.39 2.85
N THR A 407 -0.13 -8.02 3.54
CA THR A 407 0.97 -7.37 4.25
C THR A 407 2.22 -7.40 3.37
N GLY A 408 2.92 -6.29 3.27
CA GLY A 408 4.21 -6.23 2.59
C GLY A 408 5.27 -6.94 3.42
N ARG A 409 6.00 -7.84 2.79
CA ARG A 409 7.03 -8.69 3.39
C ARG A 409 8.31 -8.62 2.58
N LEU A 410 9.43 -8.92 3.24
CA LEU A 410 10.71 -9.10 2.54
C LEU A 410 10.76 -10.47 1.87
N ALA A 411 10.79 -10.49 0.54
CA ALA A 411 10.96 -11.70 -0.24
C ALA A 411 12.43 -11.95 -0.62
N TRP A 412 13.24 -10.88 -0.66
CA TRP A 412 14.67 -10.96 -0.89
C TRP A 412 15.37 -9.65 -0.48
N TYR A 413 16.55 -9.79 0.13
CA TYR A 413 17.57 -8.76 0.20
C TYR A 413 18.95 -9.40 0.00
N GLY A 414 19.76 -8.83 -0.87
CA GLY A 414 21.11 -9.26 -1.16
C GLY A 414 21.51 -8.91 -2.60
N SER A 415 22.62 -9.46 -3.06
CA SER A 415 23.17 -9.17 -4.37
C SER A 415 22.19 -9.44 -5.52
N VAL A 416 22.33 -8.70 -6.61
CA VAL A 416 21.55 -8.87 -7.85
C VAL A 416 21.64 -10.32 -8.35
N GLU A 417 22.84 -10.91 -8.34
CA GLU A 417 23.06 -12.27 -8.82
C GLU A 417 22.39 -13.30 -7.91
N GLY A 418 22.52 -13.11 -6.58
CA GLY A 418 21.81 -13.94 -5.60
C GLY A 418 20.29 -13.92 -5.78
N ALA A 419 19.72 -12.75 -6.14
CA ALA A 419 18.30 -12.67 -6.46
C ALA A 419 17.93 -13.51 -7.68
N ARG A 420 18.74 -13.45 -8.76
CA ARG A 420 18.52 -14.26 -9.96
C ARG A 420 18.55 -15.76 -9.67
N GLU A 421 19.52 -16.20 -8.89
CA GLU A 421 19.64 -17.61 -8.47
C GLU A 421 18.46 -18.05 -7.58
N PHE A 422 18.11 -17.22 -6.60
CA PHE A 422 17.03 -17.52 -5.65
C PHE A 422 15.68 -17.66 -6.34
N PHE A 423 15.34 -16.76 -7.25
CA PHE A 423 14.08 -16.78 -7.98
C PHE A 423 14.10 -17.66 -9.23
N GLY A 424 15.28 -18.11 -9.72
CA GLY A 424 15.43 -18.82 -10.97
C GLY A 424 15.03 -18.00 -12.19
N LYS A 425 15.19 -16.68 -12.14
CA LYS A 425 14.78 -15.72 -13.17
C LYS A 425 15.96 -14.81 -13.54
N GLN A 426 16.11 -14.47 -14.82
CA GLN A 426 17.21 -13.61 -15.27
C GLN A 426 16.88 -12.12 -15.19
N ARG A 427 15.61 -11.75 -15.40
CA ARG A 427 15.18 -10.36 -15.43
C ARG A 427 14.47 -9.97 -14.14
N MET A 428 14.76 -8.77 -13.66
CA MET A 428 14.13 -8.23 -12.46
C MET A 428 12.61 -8.06 -12.62
N GLU A 429 12.16 -7.70 -13.82
CA GLU A 429 10.73 -7.63 -14.15
C GLU A 429 10.04 -9.00 -13.98
N GLU A 430 10.71 -10.11 -14.34
CA GLU A 430 10.17 -11.47 -14.15
C GLU A 430 10.11 -11.86 -12.67
N ILE A 431 11.08 -11.42 -11.87
CA ILE A 431 11.09 -11.63 -10.42
C ILE A 431 9.91 -10.89 -9.78
N VAL A 432 9.71 -9.62 -10.14
CA VAL A 432 8.55 -8.86 -9.66
C VAL A 432 7.23 -9.53 -10.06
N LYS A 433 7.15 -10.05 -11.30
CA LYS A 433 5.98 -10.78 -11.78
C LYS A 433 5.74 -12.06 -10.98
N ALA A 434 6.78 -12.79 -10.58
CA ALA A 434 6.65 -14.01 -9.78
C ALA A 434 5.98 -13.73 -8.41
N VAL A 435 6.36 -12.64 -7.75
CA VAL A 435 5.80 -12.28 -6.43
C VAL A 435 4.51 -11.46 -6.50
N ASN A 436 4.16 -10.91 -7.67
CA ASN A 436 2.90 -10.21 -7.84
C ASN A 436 1.71 -11.18 -7.83
N ARG A 437 0.56 -10.68 -7.43
CA ARG A 437 -0.69 -11.44 -7.39
C ARG A 437 -1.15 -11.80 -8.80
N LYS A 438 -1.83 -12.94 -8.93
CA LYS A 438 -2.46 -13.36 -10.19
C LYS A 438 -3.44 -12.33 -10.74
N GLU A 439 -4.14 -11.63 -9.85
CA GLU A 439 -5.09 -10.55 -10.19
C GLU A 439 -4.41 -9.32 -10.79
N GLU A 440 -3.15 -9.11 -10.46
CA GLU A 440 -2.28 -8.03 -10.95
C GLU A 440 -1.40 -8.50 -12.12
N GLY A 441 -1.71 -9.66 -12.71
CA GLY A 441 -0.98 -10.25 -13.82
C GLY A 441 0.32 -10.97 -13.42
N GLY A 442 0.50 -11.27 -12.12
CA GLY A 442 1.62 -12.03 -11.59
C GLY A 442 1.39 -13.53 -11.48
N GLU A 443 2.40 -14.23 -10.94
CA GLU A 443 2.35 -15.70 -10.71
C GLU A 443 1.73 -16.04 -9.34
N GLY A 444 1.71 -15.09 -8.37
CA GLY A 444 1.10 -15.25 -7.05
C GLY A 444 1.93 -16.07 -6.07
N LEU A 445 3.25 -16.09 -6.22
CA LEU A 445 4.18 -16.90 -5.42
C LEU A 445 4.80 -16.13 -4.24
N ALA A 446 4.21 -14.99 -3.85
CA ALA A 446 4.74 -14.14 -2.78
C ALA A 446 5.00 -14.90 -1.48
N ASP A 447 4.01 -15.67 -0.99
CA ASP A 447 4.12 -16.40 0.28
C ASP A 447 5.24 -17.46 0.23
N GLU A 448 5.36 -18.17 -0.89
CA GLU A 448 6.40 -19.18 -1.09
C GLU A 448 7.80 -18.57 -0.99
N TYR A 449 8.05 -17.48 -1.72
CA TYR A 449 9.36 -16.83 -1.71
C TYR A 449 9.67 -16.14 -0.38
N VAL A 450 8.69 -15.53 0.28
CA VAL A 450 8.88 -14.95 1.61
C VAL A 450 9.25 -16.02 2.64
N MET A 451 8.57 -17.18 2.64
CA MET A 451 8.89 -18.28 3.53
C MET A 451 10.28 -18.86 3.22
N ARG A 452 10.57 -19.13 1.95
CA ARG A 452 11.87 -19.66 1.52
C ARG A 452 13.03 -18.72 1.87
N TYR A 453 12.83 -17.39 1.75
CA TYR A 453 13.83 -16.43 2.17
C TYR A 453 14.06 -16.47 3.68
N ALA A 454 12.98 -16.53 4.47
CA ALA A 454 13.05 -16.61 5.92
C ALA A 454 13.76 -17.91 6.38
N GLU A 455 13.50 -19.05 5.75
CA GLU A 455 14.17 -20.30 6.04
C GLU A 455 15.68 -20.25 5.78
N VAL A 456 16.10 -19.60 4.68
CA VAL A 456 17.54 -19.54 4.30
C VAL A 456 18.32 -18.54 5.14
N HIS A 457 17.70 -17.41 5.54
CA HIS A 457 18.42 -16.30 6.14
C HIS A 457 18.18 -16.14 7.65
N TYR A 458 17.14 -16.79 8.21
CA TYR A 458 16.77 -16.67 9.61
C TYR A 458 16.78 -17.99 10.38
N ALA A 459 16.98 -19.13 9.70
CA ALA A 459 17.22 -20.44 10.32
C ALA A 459 18.68 -20.58 10.72
#